data_8d5c59a30da0a03fecacba869a2333fc
#
_entry.id   8d5c59a30da0a03fecacba869a2333fc
#
_cell.length_a   1.000
_cell.length_b   1.000
_cell.length_c   1.000
_cell.angle_alpha   90.00
_cell.angle_beta   90.00
_cell.angle_gamma   90.00
#
_symmetry.space_group_name_H-M   'P 1'
#
loop_
_entity.id
_entity.type
_entity.pdbx_description
1 polymer ?
#
loop_
_entity_poly.entity_id
_entity_poly.type
_entity_poly.pdbx_seq_one_letter_code
_entity_poly.pdbx_strand_id
1 'polypeptide(L)'
;MGKIIAIANQKGGVGKTTTSVNLGAGLAQVGKKVLLVDIDAQGNATTGVGIEKSELDQCIYNVLVEDADVQGVIQKTATENLDVLPATIQLAGAEIELVPTISREVRLQRALQPVRGEYDYIIIDCPPSLGLLTINALTAADSVIIPVQCEYYALEGLSQLLNTVRLVQKHLNKNLAIQGVLLTMLDARTNLGIQVIDEVKKYFRDKVYRSIIPRNVRLSEAPSHGKPIMQYDAKSRGAEVYIDLAEEVIAGG
;
A
#
# COMPACT_ATOMS: atom_id res chain seq x y z
N MET A 1 -16.20 -9.64 -6.13
CA MET A 1 -14.95 -10.18 -5.55
C MET A 1 -14.05 -8.99 -5.29
N GLY A 2 -13.52 -8.81 -4.06
CA GLY A 2 -12.74 -7.65 -3.69
C GLY A 2 -11.51 -7.43 -4.57
N LYS A 3 -11.21 -6.17 -4.91
CA LYS A 3 -10.04 -5.80 -5.72
C LYS A 3 -8.82 -5.67 -4.79
N ILE A 4 -7.75 -6.41 -5.08
CA ILE A 4 -6.50 -6.38 -4.31
C ILE A 4 -5.52 -5.44 -5.00
N ILE A 5 -5.05 -4.41 -4.29
CA ILE A 5 -4.14 -3.38 -4.80
C ILE A 5 -2.89 -3.35 -3.93
N ALA A 6 -1.72 -3.62 -4.51
CA ALA A 6 -0.45 -3.44 -3.83
C ALA A 6 0.05 -1.99 -3.98
N ILE A 7 0.56 -1.40 -2.91
CA ILE A 7 1.23 -0.09 -2.95
C ILE A 7 2.74 -0.35 -2.82
N ALA A 8 3.46 -0.26 -3.92
CA ALA A 8 4.85 -0.70 -3.98
C ALA A 8 5.78 0.33 -4.62
N ASN A 9 6.95 0.51 -4.04
CA ASN A 9 8.12 1.16 -4.62
C ASN A 9 9.35 0.73 -3.82
N GLN A 10 10.47 0.48 -4.51
CA GLN A 10 11.75 0.12 -3.89
C GLN A 10 12.33 1.27 -3.05
N LYS A 11 12.11 2.52 -3.47
CA LYS A 11 12.62 3.70 -2.76
C LYS A 11 11.88 3.88 -1.44
N GLY A 12 12.65 4.04 -0.34
CA GLY A 12 12.10 4.44 0.96
C GLY A 12 11.59 5.89 0.95
N GLY A 13 10.62 6.20 1.80
CA GLY A 13 10.16 7.59 2.00
C GLY A 13 9.34 8.21 0.87
N VAL A 14 8.89 7.44 -0.14
CA VAL A 14 8.07 7.96 -1.25
C VAL A 14 6.57 8.05 -0.93
N GLY A 15 6.16 7.76 0.30
CA GLY A 15 4.77 7.83 0.73
C GLY A 15 3.94 6.56 0.50
N LYS A 16 4.55 5.36 0.43
CA LYS A 16 3.83 4.09 0.32
C LYS A 16 2.81 3.93 1.44
N THR A 17 3.29 3.84 2.68
CA THR A 17 2.45 3.67 3.87
C THR A 17 1.43 4.79 4.04
N THR A 18 1.85 6.05 3.82
CA THR A 18 0.93 7.20 3.83
C THR A 18 -0.21 7.01 2.80
N THR A 19 0.13 6.51 1.61
CA THR A 19 -0.86 6.22 0.56
C THR A 19 -1.74 5.03 0.95
N SER A 20 -1.18 3.94 1.45
CA SER A 20 -1.93 2.75 1.85
C SER A 20 -2.97 3.06 2.92
N VAL A 21 -2.57 3.76 3.98
CA VAL A 21 -3.44 4.17 5.09
C VAL A 21 -4.54 5.14 4.60
N ASN A 22 -4.15 6.20 3.89
CA ASN A 22 -5.10 7.27 3.55
C ASN A 22 -5.98 6.93 2.34
N LEU A 23 -5.50 6.14 1.37
CA LEU A 23 -6.35 5.58 0.33
C LEU A 23 -7.36 4.58 0.93
N GLY A 24 -6.90 3.70 1.84
CA GLY A 24 -7.79 2.77 2.55
C GLY A 24 -8.90 3.50 3.31
N ALA A 25 -8.53 4.53 4.08
CA ALA A 25 -9.49 5.36 4.81
C ALA A 25 -10.42 6.19 3.88
N GLY A 26 -9.90 6.72 2.76
CA GLY A 26 -10.69 7.43 1.75
C GLY A 26 -11.73 6.52 1.09
N LEU A 27 -11.34 5.30 0.71
CA LEU A 27 -12.28 4.29 0.19
C LEU A 27 -13.35 3.92 1.22
N ALA A 28 -12.96 3.76 2.49
CA ALA A 28 -13.88 3.46 3.58
C ALA A 28 -14.88 4.61 3.81
N GLN A 29 -14.42 5.86 3.73
CA GLN A 29 -15.28 7.04 3.88
C GLN A 29 -16.34 7.16 2.78
N VAL A 30 -16.04 6.70 1.57
CA VAL A 30 -17.02 6.64 0.46
C VAL A 30 -17.83 5.33 0.46
N GLY A 31 -17.88 4.63 1.60
CA GLY A 31 -18.76 3.50 1.86
C GLY A 31 -18.26 2.14 1.35
N LYS A 32 -16.97 2.00 1.01
CA LYS A 32 -16.37 0.71 0.63
C LYS A 32 -15.87 -0.04 1.86
N LYS A 33 -16.05 -1.36 1.89
CA LYS A 33 -15.40 -2.22 2.89
C LYS A 33 -13.95 -2.47 2.49
N VAL A 34 -13.01 -2.09 3.35
CA VAL A 34 -11.57 -2.11 3.05
C VAL A 34 -10.81 -2.94 4.08
N LEU A 35 -9.92 -3.80 3.61
CA LEU A 35 -8.88 -4.43 4.42
C LEU A 35 -7.53 -3.80 4.06
N LEU A 36 -6.87 -3.19 5.03
CA LEU A 36 -5.48 -2.78 4.93
C LEU A 36 -4.59 -3.94 5.37
N VAL A 37 -3.68 -4.37 4.53
CA VAL A 37 -2.70 -5.44 4.82
C VAL A 37 -1.34 -4.80 4.96
N ASP A 38 -0.79 -4.80 6.17
CA ASP A 38 0.56 -4.33 6.42
C ASP A 38 1.55 -5.49 6.24
N ILE A 39 2.45 -5.38 5.27
CA ILE A 39 3.47 -6.42 5.00
C ILE A 39 4.90 -5.86 5.16
N ASP A 40 5.03 -4.75 5.90
CA ASP A 40 6.31 -4.18 6.33
C ASP A 40 6.56 -4.51 7.81
N ALA A 41 7.72 -5.09 8.14
CA ALA A 41 8.11 -5.42 9.51
C ALA A 41 8.18 -4.19 10.44
N GLN A 42 8.26 -2.98 9.88
CA GLN A 42 8.15 -1.75 10.67
C GLN A 42 6.74 -1.54 11.24
N GLY A 43 5.70 -2.13 10.64
CA GLY A 43 4.32 -2.02 11.11
C GLY A 43 3.78 -0.59 11.12
N ASN A 44 4.21 0.23 10.16
CA ASN A 44 3.84 1.65 10.11
C ASN A 44 2.40 1.86 9.65
N ALA A 45 1.87 1.01 8.77
CA ALA A 45 0.47 1.05 8.39
C ALA A 45 -0.43 0.63 9.57
N THR A 46 0.01 -0.37 10.34
CA THR A 46 -0.65 -0.85 11.55
C THR A 46 -0.83 0.28 12.57
N THR A 47 0.26 0.96 12.94
CA THR A 47 0.19 2.11 13.85
C THR A 47 -0.55 3.31 13.24
N GLY A 48 -0.43 3.50 11.93
CA GLY A 48 -1.09 4.59 11.21
C GLY A 48 -2.63 4.53 11.23
N VAL A 49 -3.22 3.38 11.56
CA VAL A 49 -4.66 3.18 11.76
C VAL A 49 -5.05 2.98 13.23
N GLY A 50 -4.13 3.23 14.16
CA GLY A 50 -4.39 3.26 15.60
C GLY A 50 -4.30 1.92 16.30
N ILE A 51 -3.69 0.90 15.69
CA ILE A 51 -3.46 -0.40 16.35
C ILE A 51 -2.12 -0.36 17.11
N GLU A 52 -2.18 -0.66 18.42
CA GLU A 52 -1.00 -0.76 19.28
C GLU A 52 -0.34 -2.13 19.10
N LYS A 53 0.85 -2.16 18.54
CA LYS A 53 1.57 -3.41 18.18
C LYS A 53 1.94 -4.26 19.39
N SER A 54 2.13 -3.66 20.57
CA SER A 54 2.47 -4.36 21.81
C SER A 54 1.29 -5.13 22.40
N GLU A 55 0.07 -4.85 21.97
CA GLU A 55 -1.15 -5.52 22.43
C GLU A 55 -1.59 -6.67 21.51
N LEU A 56 -0.87 -6.90 20.42
CA LEU A 56 -1.22 -7.93 19.46
C LEU A 56 -0.67 -9.30 19.86
N ASP A 57 -1.55 -10.30 19.99
CA ASP A 57 -1.16 -11.70 20.18
C ASP A 57 -0.63 -12.33 18.89
N GLN A 58 -1.19 -11.94 17.73
CA GLN A 58 -0.83 -12.45 16.41
C GLN A 58 -0.78 -11.31 15.39
N CYS A 59 0.00 -11.51 14.33
CA CYS A 59 0.12 -10.60 13.22
C CYS A 59 0.26 -11.37 11.89
N ILE A 60 0.46 -10.68 10.79
CA ILE A 60 0.64 -11.29 9.46
C ILE A 60 1.79 -12.30 9.39
N TYR A 61 2.80 -12.20 10.27
CA TYR A 61 3.86 -13.22 10.39
C TYR A 61 3.26 -14.60 10.66
N ASN A 62 2.36 -14.72 11.64
CA ASN A 62 1.72 -15.99 11.99
C ASN A 62 0.90 -16.56 10.82
N VAL A 63 0.26 -15.67 10.04
CA VAL A 63 -0.49 -16.07 8.83
C VAL A 63 0.44 -16.62 7.75
N LEU A 64 1.58 -15.95 7.50
CA LEU A 64 2.47 -16.33 6.41
C LEU A 64 3.38 -17.50 6.72
N VAL A 65 3.83 -17.62 7.98
CA VAL A 65 4.83 -18.60 8.42
C VAL A 65 4.20 -19.79 9.12
N GLU A 66 3.24 -19.53 10.01
CA GLU A 66 2.64 -20.55 10.90
C GLU A 66 1.27 -21.04 10.43
N ASP A 67 0.79 -20.60 9.25
CA ASP A 67 -0.52 -20.95 8.69
C ASP A 67 -1.72 -20.61 9.60
N ALA A 68 -1.59 -19.54 10.43
CA ALA A 68 -2.69 -19.05 11.26
C ALA A 68 -3.87 -18.59 10.39
N ASP A 69 -5.10 -18.78 10.91
CA ASP A 69 -6.30 -18.31 10.22
C ASP A 69 -6.32 -16.78 10.14
N VAL A 70 -6.33 -16.25 8.92
CA VAL A 70 -6.30 -14.81 8.65
C VAL A 70 -7.48 -14.07 9.31
N GLN A 71 -8.66 -14.69 9.39
CA GLN A 71 -9.84 -14.07 10.01
C GLN A 71 -9.62 -13.80 11.49
N GLY A 72 -8.92 -14.69 12.20
CA GLY A 72 -8.59 -14.53 13.61
C GLY A 72 -7.54 -13.44 13.89
N VAL A 73 -6.76 -13.05 12.88
CA VAL A 73 -5.67 -12.06 13.01
C VAL A 73 -6.11 -10.64 12.60
N ILE A 74 -7.12 -10.52 11.73
CA ILE A 74 -7.64 -9.22 11.30
C ILE A 74 -8.20 -8.44 12.48
N GLN A 75 -7.82 -7.16 12.60
CA GLN A 75 -8.24 -6.23 13.64
C GLN A 75 -9.20 -5.17 13.08
N LYS A 76 -10.20 -4.81 13.89
CA LYS A 76 -11.07 -3.66 13.61
C LYS A 76 -10.34 -2.37 13.95
N THR A 77 -10.45 -1.36 13.10
CA THR A 77 -9.92 -0.03 13.39
C THR A 77 -11.01 0.92 13.90
N ALA A 78 -10.60 2.09 14.38
CA ALA A 78 -11.55 3.16 14.74
C ALA A 78 -12.19 3.83 13.51
N THR A 79 -11.71 3.54 12.30
CA THR A 79 -12.28 4.01 11.04
C THR A 79 -13.36 3.02 10.59
N GLU A 80 -14.60 3.48 10.51
CA GLU A 80 -15.69 2.65 9.99
C GLU A 80 -15.35 2.10 8.60
N ASN A 81 -15.71 0.84 8.34
CA ASN A 81 -15.43 0.11 7.09
C ASN A 81 -13.94 -0.11 6.76
N LEU A 82 -13.01 0.16 7.68
CA LEU A 82 -11.59 -0.12 7.51
C LEU A 82 -11.11 -1.11 8.58
N ASP A 83 -10.74 -2.30 8.15
CA ASP A 83 -10.06 -3.31 8.98
C ASP A 83 -8.57 -3.35 8.62
N VAL A 84 -7.75 -3.94 9.50
CA VAL A 84 -6.32 -4.12 9.23
C VAL A 84 -5.86 -5.55 9.55
N LEU A 85 -5.07 -6.13 8.65
CA LEU A 85 -4.22 -7.28 8.94
C LEU A 85 -2.85 -6.73 9.37
N PRO A 86 -2.55 -6.75 10.67
CA PRO A 86 -1.44 -5.98 11.23
C PRO A 86 -0.09 -6.66 11.04
N ALA A 87 0.99 -5.86 11.04
CA ALA A 87 2.37 -6.32 11.09
C ALA A 87 3.07 -5.88 12.39
N THR A 88 4.01 -6.72 12.82
CA THR A 88 4.96 -6.42 13.89
C THR A 88 6.38 -6.71 13.44
N ILE A 89 7.37 -6.40 14.28
CA ILE A 89 8.78 -6.68 14.00
C ILE A 89 9.07 -8.17 13.75
N GLN A 90 8.22 -9.08 14.22
CA GLN A 90 8.33 -10.52 13.96
C GLN A 90 8.36 -10.84 12.47
N LEU A 91 7.67 -10.03 11.66
CA LEU A 91 7.65 -10.22 10.21
C LEU A 91 9.04 -10.14 9.54
N ALA A 92 10.02 -9.53 10.18
CA ALA A 92 11.41 -9.53 9.70
C ALA A 92 11.98 -10.96 9.60
N GLY A 93 11.55 -11.88 10.47
CA GLY A 93 11.93 -13.31 10.42
C GLY A 93 11.35 -14.03 9.20
N ALA A 94 10.19 -13.62 8.72
CA ALA A 94 9.48 -14.30 7.64
C ALA A 94 10.31 -14.36 6.33
N GLU A 95 11.12 -13.34 6.02
CA GLU A 95 11.97 -13.36 4.81
C GLU A 95 13.03 -14.46 4.84
N ILE A 96 13.45 -14.90 6.03
CA ILE A 96 14.41 -15.99 6.22
C ILE A 96 13.67 -17.34 6.31
N GLU A 97 12.63 -17.41 7.11
CA GLU A 97 11.90 -18.65 7.42
C GLU A 97 11.10 -19.19 6.24
N LEU A 98 10.61 -18.30 5.36
CA LEU A 98 9.94 -18.69 4.13
C LEU A 98 10.88 -19.21 3.03
N VAL A 99 12.20 -18.96 3.11
CA VAL A 99 13.17 -19.39 2.06
C VAL A 99 13.09 -20.89 1.75
N PRO A 100 13.07 -21.81 2.74
CA PRO A 100 12.97 -23.24 2.46
C PRO A 100 11.53 -23.70 2.12
N THR A 101 10.53 -22.83 2.23
CA THR A 101 9.12 -23.21 2.10
C THR A 101 8.72 -23.33 0.61
N ILE A 102 8.06 -24.46 0.29
CA ILE A 102 7.52 -24.68 -1.05
C ILE A 102 6.39 -23.67 -1.33
N SER A 103 6.37 -23.09 -2.53
CA SER A 103 5.36 -22.10 -2.94
C SER A 103 5.33 -20.86 -2.04
N ARG A 104 6.48 -20.46 -1.53
CA ARG A 104 6.65 -19.30 -0.64
C ARG A 104 6.17 -17.97 -1.25
N GLU A 105 6.17 -17.86 -2.57
CA GLU A 105 5.76 -16.66 -3.30
C GLU A 105 4.24 -16.45 -3.36
N VAL A 106 3.44 -17.47 -3.01
CA VAL A 106 1.97 -17.44 -3.07
C VAL A 106 1.30 -17.53 -1.68
N ARG A 107 2.07 -17.43 -0.61
CA ARG A 107 1.56 -17.56 0.77
C ARG A 107 0.49 -16.51 1.08
N LEU A 108 0.76 -15.24 0.77
CA LEU A 108 -0.21 -14.15 0.98
C LEU A 108 -1.45 -14.31 0.10
N GLN A 109 -1.29 -14.72 -1.15
CA GLN A 109 -2.42 -14.97 -2.04
C GLN A 109 -3.38 -16.02 -1.46
N ARG A 110 -2.82 -17.13 -0.96
CA ARG A 110 -3.62 -18.20 -0.32
C ARG A 110 -4.30 -17.73 0.95
N ALA A 111 -3.56 -16.98 1.78
CA ALA A 111 -4.07 -16.45 3.05
C ALA A 111 -5.24 -15.46 2.85
N LEU A 112 -5.20 -14.63 1.80
CA LEU A 112 -6.26 -13.65 1.53
C LEU A 112 -7.48 -14.25 0.81
N GLN A 113 -7.38 -15.45 0.24
CA GLN A 113 -8.48 -16.09 -0.51
C GLN A 113 -9.79 -16.23 0.29
N PRO A 114 -9.79 -16.68 1.56
CA PRO A 114 -11.01 -16.84 2.34
C PRO A 114 -11.75 -15.52 2.59
N VAL A 115 -11.03 -14.44 2.82
CA VAL A 115 -11.59 -13.13 3.21
C VAL A 115 -11.84 -12.20 2.03
N ARG A 116 -11.32 -12.52 0.84
CA ARG A 116 -11.41 -11.64 -0.34
C ARG A 116 -12.85 -11.25 -0.70
N GLY A 117 -13.83 -12.10 -0.45
CA GLY A 117 -15.25 -11.85 -0.73
C GLY A 117 -15.93 -10.92 0.26
N GLU A 118 -15.32 -10.65 1.41
CA GLU A 118 -15.89 -9.84 2.50
C GLU A 118 -15.60 -8.34 2.33
N TYR A 119 -14.60 -7.99 1.50
CA TYR A 119 -14.13 -6.63 1.25
C TYR A 119 -14.34 -6.22 -0.21
N ASP A 120 -14.59 -4.93 -0.43
CA ASP A 120 -14.60 -4.32 -1.77
C ASP A 120 -13.16 -4.11 -2.27
N TYR A 121 -12.28 -3.70 -1.34
CA TYR A 121 -10.86 -3.44 -1.61
C TYR A 121 -9.99 -4.07 -0.53
N ILE A 122 -8.84 -4.62 -0.97
CA ILE A 122 -7.74 -5.05 -0.10
C ILE A 122 -6.52 -4.24 -0.53
N ILE A 123 -5.99 -3.39 0.34
CA ILE A 123 -4.82 -2.55 0.07
C ILE A 123 -3.62 -3.16 0.79
N ILE A 124 -2.56 -3.48 0.06
CA ILE A 124 -1.34 -4.08 0.63
C ILE A 124 -0.25 -3.01 0.69
N ASP A 125 0.21 -2.67 1.90
CA ASP A 125 1.36 -1.78 2.14
C ASP A 125 2.66 -2.56 2.08
N CYS A 126 3.50 -2.29 1.08
CA CYS A 126 4.72 -3.03 0.82
C CYS A 126 5.95 -2.37 1.46
N PRO A 127 6.94 -3.16 1.94
CA PRO A 127 8.21 -2.64 2.43
C PRO A 127 9.03 -1.95 1.33
N PRO A 128 10.06 -1.15 1.68
CA PRO A 128 10.95 -0.50 0.71
C PRO A 128 12.02 -1.47 0.18
N SER A 129 11.59 -2.65 -0.24
CA SER A 129 12.47 -3.70 -0.80
C SER A 129 11.72 -4.43 -1.91
N LEU A 130 12.46 -5.16 -2.75
CA LEU A 130 11.90 -6.06 -3.75
C LEU A 130 12.12 -7.53 -3.34
N GLY A 131 12.12 -7.78 -2.02
CA GLY A 131 12.28 -9.09 -1.40
C GLY A 131 11.04 -9.97 -1.51
N LEU A 132 11.07 -11.10 -0.80
CA LEU A 132 10.02 -12.13 -0.86
C LEU A 132 8.65 -11.62 -0.41
N LEU A 133 8.60 -10.70 0.56
CA LEU A 133 7.35 -10.09 1.01
C LEU A 133 6.70 -9.25 -0.10
N THR A 134 7.48 -8.41 -0.80
CA THR A 134 6.95 -7.64 -1.94
C THR A 134 6.53 -8.55 -3.10
N ILE A 135 7.26 -9.65 -3.36
CA ILE A 135 6.85 -10.65 -4.36
C ILE A 135 5.51 -11.28 -3.96
N ASN A 136 5.30 -11.62 -2.69
CA ASN A 136 4.01 -12.12 -2.18
C ASN A 136 2.89 -11.10 -2.39
N ALA A 137 3.12 -9.82 -2.09
CA ALA A 137 2.14 -8.75 -2.33
C ALA A 137 1.75 -8.67 -3.82
N LEU A 138 2.73 -8.61 -4.72
CA LEU A 138 2.50 -8.53 -6.17
C LEU A 138 1.85 -9.80 -6.73
N THR A 139 2.14 -10.96 -6.14
CA THR A 139 1.53 -12.23 -6.55
C THR A 139 0.06 -12.29 -6.15
N ALA A 140 -0.29 -11.76 -4.98
CA ALA A 140 -1.66 -11.72 -4.48
C ALA A 140 -2.52 -10.61 -5.13
N ALA A 141 -1.89 -9.53 -5.62
CA ALA A 141 -2.58 -8.34 -6.11
C ALA A 141 -3.17 -8.51 -7.52
N ASP A 142 -4.31 -7.86 -7.77
CA ASP A 142 -4.84 -7.66 -9.11
C ASP A 142 -4.10 -6.53 -9.83
N SER A 143 -3.65 -5.53 -9.04
CA SER A 143 -2.95 -4.38 -9.60
C SER A 143 -1.99 -3.75 -8.59
N VAL A 144 -1.07 -2.93 -9.10
CA VAL A 144 -0.11 -2.16 -8.30
C VAL A 144 -0.26 -0.67 -8.57
N ILE A 145 -0.30 0.13 -7.50
CA ILE A 145 -0.13 1.58 -7.52
C ILE A 145 1.30 1.88 -7.10
N ILE A 146 1.96 2.76 -7.85
CA ILE A 146 3.37 3.10 -7.65
C ILE A 146 3.48 4.56 -7.19
N PRO A 147 3.65 4.83 -5.87
CA PRO A 147 3.93 6.17 -5.40
C PRO A 147 5.33 6.62 -5.85
N VAL A 148 5.41 7.81 -6.43
CA VAL A 148 6.66 8.42 -6.93
C VAL A 148 6.78 9.83 -6.38
N GLN A 149 7.84 10.07 -5.60
CA GLN A 149 8.11 11.38 -5.02
C GLN A 149 8.58 12.36 -6.11
N CYS A 150 8.04 13.59 -6.10
CA CYS A 150 8.39 14.66 -7.06
C CYS A 150 9.77 15.26 -6.75
N GLU A 151 10.84 14.46 -6.89
CA GLU A 151 12.25 14.86 -6.69
C GLU A 151 13.12 14.41 -7.87
N TYR A 152 14.33 14.98 -7.99
CA TYR A 152 15.24 14.80 -9.14
C TYR A 152 15.48 13.32 -9.51
N TYR A 153 15.58 12.43 -8.54
CA TYR A 153 15.76 10.98 -8.77
C TYR A 153 14.44 10.20 -8.79
N ALA A 154 13.35 10.81 -9.23
CA ALA A 154 12.02 10.21 -9.19
C ALA A 154 11.94 8.87 -9.96
N LEU A 155 12.61 8.77 -11.10
CA LEU A 155 12.60 7.60 -11.98
C LEU A 155 13.73 6.60 -11.66
N GLU A 156 14.68 6.98 -10.78
CA GLU A 156 15.72 6.06 -10.34
C GLU A 156 15.11 4.95 -9.47
N GLY A 157 15.49 3.73 -9.70
CA GLY A 157 14.92 2.56 -9.01
C GLY A 157 13.56 2.08 -9.56
N LEU A 158 12.83 2.91 -10.31
CA LEU A 158 11.55 2.51 -10.90
C LEU A 158 11.71 1.38 -11.92
N SER A 159 12.83 1.38 -12.66
CA SER A 159 13.16 0.31 -13.60
C SER A 159 13.29 -1.06 -12.94
N GLN A 160 13.83 -1.13 -11.73
CA GLN A 160 13.95 -2.37 -10.96
C GLN A 160 12.58 -2.89 -10.51
N LEU A 161 11.71 -2.01 -10.01
CA LEU A 161 10.33 -2.38 -9.67
C LEU A 161 9.58 -2.88 -10.91
N LEU A 162 9.68 -2.18 -12.05
CA LEU A 162 9.02 -2.60 -13.30
C LEU A 162 9.54 -3.95 -13.80
N ASN A 163 10.83 -4.23 -13.64
CA ASN A 163 11.39 -5.54 -13.95
C ASN A 163 10.84 -6.62 -13.01
N THR A 164 10.74 -6.34 -11.70
CA THR A 164 10.13 -7.27 -10.74
C THR A 164 8.66 -7.53 -11.08
N VAL A 165 7.88 -6.49 -11.40
CA VAL A 165 6.49 -6.65 -11.87
C VAL A 165 6.41 -7.55 -13.10
N ARG A 166 7.28 -7.34 -14.11
CA ARG A 166 7.32 -8.20 -15.31
C ARG A 166 7.68 -9.66 -14.99
N LEU A 167 8.61 -9.90 -14.05
CA LEU A 167 8.95 -11.26 -13.61
C LEU A 167 7.77 -11.92 -12.88
N VAL A 168 7.07 -11.20 -12.01
CA VAL A 168 5.86 -11.70 -11.35
C VAL A 168 4.77 -12.00 -12.40
N GLN A 169 4.54 -11.11 -13.36
CA GLN A 169 3.58 -11.33 -14.46
C GLN A 169 3.92 -12.57 -15.27
N LYS A 170 5.20 -12.80 -15.53
CA LYS A 170 5.66 -13.94 -16.34
C LYS A 170 5.52 -15.28 -15.62
N HIS A 171 5.78 -15.33 -14.32
CA HIS A 171 6.00 -16.60 -13.61
C HIS A 171 4.97 -16.91 -12.53
N LEU A 172 4.33 -15.89 -11.92
CA LEU A 172 3.51 -16.05 -10.72
C LEU A 172 2.07 -15.54 -10.91
N ASN A 173 1.89 -14.33 -11.46
CA ASN A 173 0.58 -13.67 -11.58
C ASN A 173 0.45 -12.97 -12.94
N LYS A 174 -0.05 -13.69 -13.94
CA LYS A 174 -0.20 -13.18 -15.32
C LYS A 174 -1.17 -11.99 -15.43
N ASN A 175 -2.07 -11.85 -14.47
CA ASN A 175 -3.13 -10.83 -14.49
C ASN A 175 -2.74 -9.55 -13.75
N LEU A 176 -1.57 -9.53 -13.06
CA LEU A 176 -1.11 -8.33 -12.37
C LEU A 176 -1.01 -7.16 -13.34
N ALA A 177 -1.68 -6.07 -13.04
CA ALA A 177 -1.64 -4.85 -13.85
C ALA A 177 -0.96 -3.69 -13.10
N ILE A 178 -0.31 -2.79 -13.82
CA ILE A 178 0.03 -1.48 -13.26
C ILE A 178 -1.24 -0.64 -13.37
N GLN A 179 -1.87 -0.36 -12.21
CA GLN A 179 -3.08 0.46 -12.16
C GLN A 179 -2.75 1.93 -12.40
N GLY A 180 -1.71 2.43 -11.72
CA GLY A 180 -1.29 3.81 -11.94
C GLY A 180 -0.04 4.20 -11.16
N VAL A 181 0.45 5.38 -11.48
CA VAL A 181 1.56 6.05 -10.79
C VAL A 181 1.00 7.26 -10.05
N LEU A 182 1.22 7.30 -8.75
CA LEU A 182 0.79 8.38 -7.87
C LEU A 182 1.96 9.32 -7.58
N LEU A 183 1.87 10.56 -8.03
CA LEU A 183 2.86 11.59 -7.71
C LEU A 183 2.65 12.07 -6.27
N THR A 184 3.72 12.08 -5.47
CA THR A 184 3.66 12.41 -4.04
C THR A 184 4.64 13.52 -3.67
N MET A 185 4.36 14.18 -2.54
CA MET A 185 5.21 15.21 -1.93
C MET A 185 5.54 16.37 -2.89
N LEU A 186 4.59 16.73 -3.75
CA LEU A 186 4.77 17.86 -4.65
C LEU A 186 4.92 19.15 -3.84
N ASP A 187 6.03 19.86 -4.06
CA ASP A 187 6.18 21.26 -3.68
C ASP A 187 5.93 22.14 -4.92
N ALA A 188 4.74 22.70 -4.99
CA ALA A 188 4.30 23.52 -6.13
C ALA A 188 5.10 24.84 -6.31
N ARG A 189 5.95 25.20 -5.33
CA ARG A 189 6.80 26.40 -5.38
C ARG A 189 8.08 26.18 -6.20
N THR A 190 8.38 24.94 -6.57
CA THR A 190 9.61 24.57 -7.27
C THR A 190 9.36 24.19 -8.73
N ASN A 191 10.16 24.72 -9.64
CA ASN A 191 10.15 24.30 -11.05
C ASN A 191 10.55 22.83 -11.22
N LEU A 192 11.35 22.30 -10.30
CA LEU A 192 11.77 20.89 -10.31
C LEU A 192 10.55 19.95 -10.24
N GLY A 193 9.59 20.23 -9.36
CA GLY A 193 8.38 19.41 -9.23
C GLY A 193 7.61 19.31 -10.55
N ILE A 194 7.50 20.42 -11.30
CA ILE A 194 6.82 20.45 -12.60
C ILE A 194 7.57 19.60 -13.63
N GLN A 195 8.90 19.73 -13.70
CA GLN A 195 9.73 18.94 -14.63
C GLN A 195 9.61 17.45 -14.35
N VAL A 196 9.60 17.03 -13.08
CA VAL A 196 9.41 15.62 -12.69
C VAL A 196 8.04 15.10 -13.11
N ILE A 197 6.98 15.91 -12.92
CA ILE A 197 5.62 15.55 -13.38
C ILE A 197 5.62 15.28 -14.88
N ASP A 198 6.25 16.17 -15.67
CA ASP A 198 6.29 16.03 -17.14
C ASP A 198 7.08 14.78 -17.57
N GLU A 199 8.19 14.47 -16.91
CA GLU A 199 8.97 13.26 -17.17
C GLU A 199 8.19 11.98 -16.84
N VAL A 200 7.56 11.93 -15.68
CA VAL A 200 6.74 10.79 -15.28
C VAL A 200 5.57 10.61 -16.23
N LYS A 201 4.89 11.70 -16.63
CA LYS A 201 3.80 11.67 -17.61
C LYS A 201 4.26 11.22 -18.99
N LYS A 202 5.45 11.63 -19.46
CA LYS A 202 6.01 11.13 -20.72
C LYS A 202 6.23 9.61 -20.71
N TYR A 203 6.67 9.06 -19.58
CA TYR A 203 6.97 7.65 -19.46
C TYR A 203 5.71 6.79 -19.25
N PHE A 204 4.80 7.21 -18.34
CA PHE A 204 3.62 6.43 -17.94
C PHE A 204 2.31 6.84 -18.63
N ARG A 205 2.31 7.99 -19.32
CA ARG A 205 1.17 8.52 -20.10
C ARG A 205 -0.12 8.58 -19.26
N ASP A 206 -1.14 7.86 -19.71
CA ASP A 206 -2.48 7.73 -19.10
C ASP A 206 -2.50 6.97 -17.76
N LYS A 207 -1.38 6.36 -17.36
CA LYS A 207 -1.23 5.67 -16.07
C LYS A 207 -0.91 6.60 -14.90
N VAL A 208 -0.70 7.89 -15.12
CA VAL A 208 -0.45 8.84 -14.02
C VAL A 208 -1.77 9.36 -13.48
N TYR A 209 -2.01 9.16 -12.18
CA TYR A 209 -3.20 9.69 -11.51
C TYR A 209 -3.28 11.22 -11.64
N ARG A 210 -4.50 11.75 -11.74
CA ARG A 210 -4.76 13.20 -11.71
C ARG A 210 -4.51 13.77 -10.33
N SER A 211 -4.85 12.99 -9.30
CA SER A 211 -4.57 13.28 -7.91
C SER A 211 -3.06 13.31 -7.67
N ILE A 212 -2.54 14.45 -7.18
CA ILE A 212 -1.12 14.62 -6.83
C ILE A 212 -1.06 14.97 -5.36
N ILE A 213 -0.38 14.14 -4.55
CA ILE A 213 -0.28 14.37 -3.11
C ILE A 213 0.71 15.49 -2.83
N PRO A 214 0.29 16.60 -2.22
CA PRO A 214 1.20 17.70 -1.91
C PRO A 214 2.10 17.34 -0.72
N ARG A 215 3.23 18.04 -0.60
CA ARG A 215 3.99 18.06 0.65
C ARG A 215 3.14 18.74 1.71
N ASN A 216 2.71 17.99 2.73
CA ASN A 216 1.78 18.46 3.75
C ASN A 216 2.22 17.94 5.14
N VAL A 217 2.46 18.86 6.07
CA VAL A 217 2.90 18.54 7.44
C VAL A 217 1.85 17.68 8.17
N ARG A 218 0.56 17.93 7.94
CA ARG A 218 -0.53 17.17 8.57
C ARG A 218 -0.49 15.68 8.21
N LEU A 219 -0.10 15.34 6.96
CA LEU A 219 0.11 13.94 6.53
C LEU A 219 1.29 13.27 7.26
N SER A 220 2.28 14.05 7.69
CA SER A 220 3.42 13.53 8.46
C SER A 220 3.11 13.41 9.96
N GLU A 221 2.22 14.24 10.48
CA GLU A 221 1.81 14.25 11.90
C GLU A 221 0.77 13.15 12.19
N ALA A 222 -0.20 12.94 11.30
CA ALA A 222 -1.33 12.04 11.50
C ALA A 222 -0.94 10.62 11.99
N PRO A 223 0.12 9.97 11.45
CA PRO A 223 0.54 8.65 11.92
C PRO A 223 0.98 8.62 13.38
N SER A 224 1.58 9.72 13.91
CA SER A 224 1.97 9.80 15.33
C SER A 224 0.78 9.83 16.29
N HIS A 225 -0.41 10.08 15.76
CA HIS A 225 -1.68 10.03 16.49
C HIS A 225 -2.50 8.77 16.19
N GLY A 226 -1.96 7.82 15.41
CA GLY A 226 -2.66 6.60 15.01
C GLY A 226 -3.92 6.86 14.19
N LYS A 227 -3.95 7.93 13.40
CA LYS A 227 -5.14 8.36 12.65
C LYS A 227 -4.84 8.57 11.17
N PRO A 228 -5.68 8.08 10.26
CA PRO A 228 -5.70 8.56 8.88
C PRO A 228 -5.96 10.07 8.82
N ILE A 229 -5.52 10.73 7.75
CA ILE A 229 -5.61 12.18 7.61
C ILE A 229 -7.06 12.71 7.71
N MET A 230 -8.03 11.94 7.23
CA MET A 230 -9.45 12.29 7.28
C MET A 230 -9.97 12.41 8.72
N GLN A 231 -9.40 11.65 9.66
CA GLN A 231 -9.73 11.71 11.09
C GLN A 231 -8.84 12.71 11.85
N TYR A 232 -7.61 12.92 11.38
CA TYR A 232 -6.69 13.85 12.03
C TYR A 232 -6.98 15.31 11.67
N ASP A 233 -7.15 15.61 10.38
CA ASP A 233 -7.48 16.95 9.87
C ASP A 233 -8.29 16.84 8.57
N ALA A 234 -9.60 16.63 8.71
CA ALA A 234 -10.52 16.43 7.58
C ALA A 234 -10.59 17.61 6.60
N LYS A 235 -10.15 18.82 7.02
CA LYS A 235 -10.17 20.02 6.20
C LYS A 235 -8.82 20.28 5.51
N SER A 236 -7.83 19.45 5.77
CA SER A 236 -6.51 19.59 5.15
C SER A 236 -6.56 19.28 3.65
N ARG A 237 -5.69 19.92 2.89
CA ARG A 237 -5.51 19.58 1.46
C ARG A 237 -5.12 18.11 1.26
N GLY A 238 -4.41 17.52 2.24
CA GLY A 238 -4.06 16.10 2.24
C GLY A 238 -5.29 15.20 2.28
N ALA A 239 -6.27 15.51 3.13
CA ALA A 239 -7.52 14.74 3.22
C ALA A 239 -8.32 14.83 1.92
N GLU A 240 -8.51 16.04 1.39
CA GLU A 240 -9.23 16.28 0.14
C GLU A 240 -8.63 15.46 -1.01
N VAL A 241 -7.31 15.52 -1.25
CA VAL A 241 -6.66 14.84 -2.37
C VAL A 241 -6.70 13.30 -2.22
N TYR A 242 -6.68 12.75 -0.99
CA TYR A 242 -6.84 11.31 -0.83
C TYR A 242 -8.28 10.83 -1.03
N ILE A 243 -9.28 11.68 -0.80
CA ILE A 243 -10.67 11.40 -1.20
C ILE A 243 -10.78 11.40 -2.73
N ASP A 244 -10.24 12.44 -3.39
CA ASP A 244 -10.20 12.51 -4.87
C ASP A 244 -9.51 11.26 -5.46
N LEU A 245 -8.40 10.81 -4.85
CA LEU A 245 -7.70 9.59 -5.27
C LEU A 245 -8.57 8.33 -5.08
N ALA A 246 -9.32 8.24 -3.98
CA ALA A 246 -10.22 7.10 -3.75
C ALA A 246 -11.32 7.04 -4.82
N GLU A 247 -11.90 8.19 -5.18
CA GLU A 247 -12.90 8.29 -6.26
C GLU A 247 -12.28 7.91 -7.61
N GLU A 248 -11.04 8.37 -7.90
CA GLU A 248 -10.32 8.04 -9.12
C GLU A 248 -10.03 6.54 -9.22
N VAL A 249 -9.65 5.89 -8.10
CA VAL A 249 -9.43 4.42 -8.01
C VAL A 249 -10.74 3.66 -8.24
N ILE A 250 -11.87 4.13 -7.73
CA ILE A 250 -13.19 3.53 -7.93
C ILE A 250 -13.60 3.64 -9.41
N ALA A 251 -13.36 4.76 -10.05
CA ALA A 251 -13.68 5.00 -11.45
C ALA A 251 -12.85 4.15 -12.44
N GLY A 252 -11.83 3.46 -11.94
CA GLY A 252 -11.01 2.55 -12.75
C GLY A 252 -9.61 3.06 -13.03
N GLY A 253 -9.27 4.21 -12.44
CA GLY A 253 -7.98 4.89 -12.29
C GLY A 253 -7.09 4.87 -13.49
#